data_b9558fda21589a68c944d07d6b49e3b3
#
_entry.id   b9558fda21589a68c944d07d6b49e3b3
#
_cell.length_a   1.000
_cell.length_b   1.000
_cell.length_c   1.000
_cell.angle_alpha   90.00
_cell.angle_beta   90.00
_cell.angle_gamma   90.00
#
_symmetry.space_group_name_H-M   'P 1'
#
loop_
_entity.id
_entity.type
_entity.pdbx_description
1 polymer ?
#
loop_
_entity_poly.entity_id
_entity_poly.type
_entity_poly.pdbx_seq_one_letter_code
_entity_poly.pdbx_strand_id
1 'polypeptide(L)'
;QLKFQGGYTFYEGEFYRTPGTEGENEVNPLKINYIQLLNIVNEENFDLTDAADIIGRDTALVISLLKIVNRMSINSEITSIRHAAAMLGQRELKKWTTTAVTKQLCLDKPNEVTRLSLLRAKFAENLAPVLNMGMKSQELFLMGLFSVLDIMLDKPMSEALDLVIVSKDIRKALVAHDGPL
;
A
#
# COMPACT_ATOMS: atom_id res chain seq x y z
N GLN A 1 -6.43 -21.49 12.34
CA GLN A 1 -7.26 -21.13 13.51
C GLN A 1 -6.47 -21.38 14.79
N LEU A 2 -6.02 -20.32 15.44
CA LEU A 2 -5.49 -20.42 16.80
C LEU A 2 -6.63 -20.86 17.72
N LYS A 3 -6.57 -22.11 18.22
CA LYS A 3 -7.45 -22.58 19.29
C LYS A 3 -6.97 -21.95 20.59
N PHE A 4 -7.59 -20.86 20.99
CA PHE A 4 -7.39 -20.26 22.32
C PHE A 4 -8.03 -21.17 23.36
N GLN A 5 -7.23 -22.00 24.00
CA GLN A 5 -7.64 -22.81 25.15
C GLN A 5 -7.24 -22.07 26.43
N GLY A 6 -8.22 -21.69 27.22
CA GLY A 6 -8.04 -21.20 28.58
C GLY A 6 -8.44 -19.76 28.78
N GLY A 7 -9.62 -19.47 29.22
CA GLY A 7 -10.24 -18.34 29.93
C GLY A 7 -9.60 -16.93 29.94
N TYR A 8 -8.64 -16.64 29.06
CA TYR A 8 -8.03 -15.32 28.92
C TYR A 8 -8.91 -14.41 28.06
N THR A 9 -9.05 -13.16 28.46
CA THR A 9 -9.84 -12.15 27.75
C THR A 9 -9.01 -11.36 26.74
N PHE A 10 -7.68 -11.30 26.95
CA PHE A 10 -6.74 -10.57 26.11
C PHE A 10 -5.55 -11.46 25.78
N TYR A 11 -5.03 -11.31 24.55
CA TYR A 11 -3.87 -12.01 24.03
C TYR A 11 -2.89 -10.99 23.46
N GLU A 12 -1.64 -11.06 23.85
CA GLU A 12 -0.54 -10.24 23.33
C GLU A 12 0.38 -11.12 22.48
N GLY A 13 0.82 -10.61 21.33
CA GLY A 13 1.78 -11.26 20.44
C GLY A 13 1.56 -10.95 18.98
N GLU A 14 2.51 -11.38 18.15
CA GLU A 14 2.49 -11.16 16.69
C GLU A 14 1.64 -12.21 15.94
N PHE A 15 0.55 -12.66 16.51
CA PHE A 15 -0.32 -13.69 15.93
C PHE A 15 -0.85 -13.38 14.53
N TYR A 16 -0.90 -12.09 14.15
CA TYR A 16 -1.27 -11.64 12.82
C TYR A 16 -0.15 -11.82 11.77
N ARG A 17 1.09 -12.09 12.22
CA ARG A 17 2.25 -12.37 11.34
C ARG A 17 2.41 -13.84 11.00
N THR A 18 1.66 -14.73 11.62
CA THR A 18 1.75 -16.18 11.31
C THR A 18 0.89 -16.44 10.07
N PRO A 19 1.47 -16.91 8.95
CA PRO A 19 0.69 -17.30 7.78
C PRO A 19 -0.35 -18.36 8.16
N GLY A 20 -1.60 -18.16 7.74
CA GLY A 20 -2.71 -19.03 8.11
C GLY A 20 -2.71 -20.41 7.42
N THR A 21 -1.83 -20.65 6.47
CA THR A 21 -1.77 -21.89 5.68
C THR A 21 -0.34 -22.24 5.31
N GLU A 22 0.07 -23.47 5.67
CA GLU A 22 1.21 -24.15 5.05
C GLU A 22 0.74 -24.64 3.67
N GLY A 23 1.01 -23.90 2.63
CA GLY A 23 0.69 -24.26 1.25
C GLY A 23 1.53 -23.44 0.28
N GLU A 24 1.77 -23.95 -0.91
CA GLU A 24 2.56 -23.30 -1.95
C GLU A 24 2.09 -21.84 -2.14
N ASN A 25 3.04 -20.92 -1.91
CA ASN A 25 2.81 -19.48 -1.80
C ASN A 25 2.63 -18.81 -3.17
N GLU A 26 1.68 -19.27 -3.98
CA GLU A 26 1.27 -18.49 -5.15
C GLU A 26 0.48 -17.27 -4.69
N VAL A 27 0.90 -16.10 -5.17
CA VAL A 27 0.14 -14.86 -4.92
C VAL A 27 -1.22 -15.00 -5.57
N ASN A 28 -2.29 -14.78 -4.80
CA ASN A 28 -3.66 -14.82 -5.32
C ASN A 28 -3.76 -13.97 -6.60
N PRO A 29 -4.29 -14.51 -7.71
CA PRO A 29 -4.42 -13.81 -8.98
C PRO A 29 -5.07 -12.42 -8.87
N LEU A 30 -6.00 -12.23 -7.93
CA LEU A 30 -6.59 -10.92 -7.67
C LEU A 30 -5.57 -9.92 -7.13
N LYS A 31 -4.58 -10.37 -6.33
CA LYS A 31 -3.52 -9.50 -5.81
C LYS A 31 -2.51 -9.09 -6.90
N ILE A 32 -2.35 -9.91 -7.95
CA ILE A 32 -1.43 -9.62 -9.05
C ILE A 32 -1.80 -8.31 -9.76
N ASN A 33 -3.08 -8.08 -10.02
CA ASN A 33 -3.56 -6.84 -10.65
C ASN A 33 -3.23 -5.61 -9.79
N TYR A 34 -3.36 -5.73 -8.47
CA TYR A 34 -3.01 -4.65 -7.55
C TYR A 34 -1.51 -4.40 -7.48
N ILE A 35 -0.69 -5.45 -7.54
CA ILE A 35 0.77 -5.35 -7.63
C ILE A 35 1.17 -4.65 -8.93
N GLN A 36 0.55 -4.99 -10.07
CA GLN A 36 0.81 -4.32 -11.35
C GLN A 36 0.50 -2.82 -11.26
N LEU A 37 -0.63 -2.45 -10.65
CA LEU A 37 -0.98 -1.05 -10.45
C LEU A 37 0.02 -0.32 -9.54
N LEU A 38 0.49 -0.97 -8.48
CA LEU A 38 1.56 -0.44 -7.63
C LEU A 38 2.85 -0.18 -8.42
N ASN A 39 3.23 -1.12 -9.28
CA ASN A 39 4.45 -1.01 -10.07
C ASN A 39 4.38 0.18 -11.04
N ILE A 40 3.26 0.35 -11.73
CA ILE A 40 3.07 1.50 -12.63
C ILE A 40 3.19 2.82 -11.87
N VAL A 41 2.46 3.00 -10.78
CA VAL A 41 2.51 4.28 -10.04
C VAL A 41 3.81 4.49 -9.27
N ASN A 42 4.63 3.45 -9.10
CA ASN A 42 5.94 3.55 -8.46
C ASN A 42 7.08 3.89 -9.43
N GLU A 43 6.86 3.80 -10.73
CA GLU A 43 7.78 4.34 -11.71
C GLU A 43 7.98 5.86 -11.51
N GLU A 44 9.17 6.34 -11.84
CA GLU A 44 9.56 7.74 -11.58
C GLU A 44 8.71 8.74 -12.36
N ASN A 45 8.36 8.41 -13.62
CA ASN A 45 7.54 9.24 -14.51
C ASN A 45 6.43 8.39 -15.17
N PHE A 46 5.52 7.84 -14.37
CA PHE A 46 4.43 7.03 -14.89
C PHE A 46 3.39 7.88 -15.66
N ASP A 47 2.74 7.29 -16.65
CA ASP A 47 1.64 7.93 -17.38
C ASP A 47 0.34 7.87 -16.55
N LEU A 48 -0.29 9.03 -16.38
CA LEU A 48 -1.57 9.14 -15.69
C LEU A 48 -2.68 8.37 -16.41
N THR A 49 -2.58 8.24 -17.73
CA THR A 49 -3.55 7.51 -18.56
C THR A 49 -3.45 6.01 -18.30
N ASP A 50 -2.22 5.47 -18.26
CA ASP A 50 -1.99 4.05 -17.99
C ASP A 50 -2.48 3.67 -16.59
N ALA A 51 -2.18 4.50 -15.59
CA ALA A 51 -2.69 4.31 -14.25
C ALA A 51 -4.23 4.36 -14.21
N ALA A 52 -4.85 5.33 -14.90
CA ALA A 52 -6.30 5.47 -14.98
C ALA A 52 -6.98 4.26 -15.66
N ASP A 53 -6.37 3.72 -16.71
CA ASP A 53 -6.89 2.55 -17.44
C ASP A 53 -6.87 1.28 -16.57
N ILE A 54 -5.87 1.10 -15.71
CA ILE A 54 -5.83 -0.02 -14.77
C ILE A 54 -6.78 0.20 -13.61
N ILE A 55 -6.84 1.41 -13.03
CA ILE A 55 -7.83 1.76 -12.00
C ILE A 55 -9.25 1.50 -12.54
N GLY A 56 -9.50 1.80 -13.82
CA GLY A 56 -10.77 1.59 -14.48
C GLY A 56 -11.27 0.14 -14.54
N ARG A 57 -10.38 -0.83 -14.33
CA ARG A 57 -10.73 -2.26 -14.30
C ARG A 57 -11.33 -2.71 -12.95
N ASP A 58 -11.20 -1.90 -11.90
CA ASP A 58 -11.69 -2.19 -10.55
C ASP A 58 -12.74 -1.16 -10.13
N THR A 59 -13.99 -1.61 -10.04
CA THR A 59 -15.12 -0.74 -9.68
C THR A 59 -14.96 -0.09 -8.29
N ALA A 60 -14.35 -0.77 -7.34
CA ALA A 60 -14.16 -0.23 -5.99
C ALA A 60 -13.13 0.90 -6.00
N LEU A 61 -12.04 0.76 -6.76
CA LEU A 61 -11.06 1.82 -6.96
C LEU A 61 -11.66 3.01 -7.72
N VAL A 62 -12.44 2.76 -8.78
CA VAL A 62 -13.14 3.81 -9.56
C VAL A 62 -14.02 4.65 -8.64
N ILE A 63 -14.93 4.00 -7.90
CA ILE A 63 -15.85 4.69 -6.99
C ILE A 63 -15.06 5.48 -5.92
N SER A 64 -14.01 4.90 -5.38
CA SER A 64 -13.19 5.53 -4.35
C SER A 64 -12.46 6.77 -4.89
N LEU A 65 -11.88 6.68 -6.10
CA LEU A 65 -11.19 7.80 -6.75
C LEU A 65 -12.16 8.95 -7.04
N LEU A 66 -13.28 8.66 -7.68
CA LEU A 66 -14.29 9.66 -8.02
C LEU A 66 -14.87 10.35 -6.78
N LYS A 67 -15.11 9.60 -5.68
CA LYS A 67 -15.56 10.17 -4.41
C LYS A 67 -14.58 11.18 -3.83
N ILE A 68 -13.28 10.91 -3.91
CA ILE A 68 -12.26 11.83 -3.38
C ILE A 68 -12.18 13.07 -4.23
N VAL A 69 -12.11 12.92 -5.54
CA VAL A 69 -11.96 14.05 -6.47
C VAL A 69 -13.21 14.95 -6.44
N ASN A 70 -14.40 14.36 -6.38
CA ASN A 70 -15.66 15.13 -6.32
C ASN A 70 -15.84 15.88 -5.00
N ARG A 71 -15.19 15.46 -3.90
CA ARG A 71 -15.14 16.27 -2.66
C ARG A 71 -14.26 17.51 -2.79
N MET A 72 -13.30 17.49 -3.71
CA MET A 72 -12.38 18.62 -3.97
C MET A 72 -12.93 19.55 -5.06
N SER A 73 -13.83 19.06 -5.91
CA SER A 73 -14.46 19.83 -7.00
C SER A 73 -15.61 20.66 -6.47
N ILE A 74 -15.60 21.95 -6.80
CA ILE A 74 -16.61 22.92 -6.33
C ILE A 74 -17.73 23.12 -7.36
N ASN A 75 -17.42 22.98 -8.66
CA ASN A 75 -18.29 23.50 -9.73
C ASN A 75 -18.86 22.44 -10.68
N SER A 76 -18.37 21.20 -10.67
CA SER A 76 -18.83 20.16 -11.59
C SER A 76 -18.56 18.78 -11.05
N GLU A 77 -19.47 17.85 -11.31
CA GLU A 77 -19.27 16.44 -11.01
C GLU A 77 -18.31 15.81 -12.03
N ILE A 78 -17.27 15.13 -11.53
CA ILE A 78 -16.28 14.43 -12.34
C ILE A 78 -16.71 12.98 -12.43
N THR A 79 -16.97 12.53 -13.64
CA THR A 79 -17.40 11.17 -13.96
C THR A 79 -16.31 10.37 -14.69
N SER A 80 -15.28 11.04 -15.22
CA SER A 80 -14.18 10.42 -15.95
C SER A 80 -12.99 10.11 -15.04
N ILE A 81 -12.54 8.87 -15.06
CA ILE A 81 -11.35 8.41 -14.30
C ILE A 81 -10.09 9.15 -14.75
N ARG A 82 -9.91 9.31 -16.08
CA ARG A 82 -8.76 10.04 -16.63
C ARG A 82 -8.75 11.49 -16.19
N HIS A 83 -9.92 12.14 -16.15
CA HIS A 83 -10.04 13.51 -15.65
C HIS A 83 -9.72 13.56 -14.14
N ALA A 84 -10.22 12.59 -13.36
CA ALA A 84 -9.92 12.49 -11.94
C ALA A 84 -8.41 12.28 -11.68
N ALA A 85 -7.75 11.41 -12.44
CA ALA A 85 -6.30 11.20 -12.35
C ALA A 85 -5.52 12.47 -12.71
N ALA A 86 -5.91 13.17 -13.78
CA ALA A 86 -5.28 14.44 -14.19
C ALA A 86 -5.44 15.54 -13.12
N MET A 87 -6.60 15.62 -12.47
CA MET A 87 -6.82 16.59 -11.38
C MET A 87 -5.94 16.36 -10.16
N LEU A 88 -5.71 15.09 -9.78
CA LEU A 88 -4.82 14.74 -8.67
C LEU A 88 -3.36 14.98 -9.03
N GLY A 89 -2.99 14.73 -10.28
CA GLY A 89 -1.60 14.70 -10.72
C GLY A 89 -0.85 13.48 -10.19
N GLN A 90 0.37 13.26 -10.70
CA GLN A 90 1.16 12.04 -10.42
C GLN A 90 1.39 11.82 -8.92
N ARG A 91 1.79 12.85 -8.19
CA ARG A 91 2.15 12.74 -6.77
C ARG A 91 0.98 12.26 -5.91
N GLU A 92 -0.15 12.91 -6.00
CA GLU A 92 -1.32 12.59 -5.17
C GLU A 92 -1.98 11.31 -5.65
N LEU A 93 -2.01 11.05 -6.97
CA LEU A 93 -2.52 9.80 -7.54
C LEU A 93 -1.68 8.61 -7.06
N LYS A 94 -0.34 8.69 -7.08
CA LYS A 94 0.57 7.67 -6.54
C LYS A 94 0.25 7.38 -5.08
N LYS A 95 0.19 8.40 -4.24
CA LYS A 95 -0.10 8.26 -2.80
C LYS A 95 -1.47 7.64 -2.56
N TRP A 96 -2.48 8.13 -3.25
CA TRP A 96 -3.84 7.59 -3.15
C TRP A 96 -3.89 6.13 -3.61
N THR A 97 -3.35 5.83 -4.80
CA THR A 97 -3.35 4.48 -5.37
C THR A 97 -2.65 3.50 -4.44
N THR A 98 -1.45 3.84 -3.97
CA THR A 98 -0.67 2.98 -3.07
C THR A 98 -1.46 2.67 -1.79
N THR A 99 -2.12 3.67 -1.22
CA THR A 99 -2.97 3.51 -0.03
C THR A 99 -4.20 2.64 -0.31
N ALA A 100 -4.88 2.88 -1.43
CA ALA A 100 -6.08 2.14 -1.81
C ALA A 100 -5.76 0.66 -2.11
N VAL A 101 -4.68 0.41 -2.84
CA VAL A 101 -4.20 -0.94 -3.15
C VAL A 101 -3.76 -1.69 -1.89
N THR A 102 -3.04 -1.05 -0.98
CA THR A 102 -2.69 -1.65 0.32
C THR A 102 -3.91 -2.18 1.04
N LYS A 103 -5.00 -1.42 1.07
CA LYS A 103 -6.27 -1.87 1.65
C LYS A 103 -6.81 -3.11 0.92
N GLN A 104 -6.74 -3.17 -0.39
CA GLN A 104 -7.19 -4.32 -1.18
C GLN A 104 -6.32 -5.56 -0.93
N LEU A 105 -5.00 -5.40 -0.81
CA LEU A 105 -4.07 -6.49 -0.49
C LEU A 105 -4.30 -7.09 0.91
N CYS A 106 -4.93 -6.31 1.81
CA CYS A 106 -5.23 -6.73 3.18
C CYS A 106 -6.66 -7.25 3.38
N LEU A 107 -7.49 -7.42 2.34
CA LEU A 107 -8.91 -7.83 2.51
C LEU A 107 -9.07 -9.19 3.18
N ASP A 108 -8.11 -10.09 2.99
CA ASP A 108 -8.04 -11.42 3.58
C ASP A 108 -7.27 -11.46 4.92
N LYS A 109 -6.83 -10.30 5.40
CA LYS A 109 -6.03 -10.16 6.63
C LYS A 109 -6.83 -9.48 7.74
N PRO A 110 -6.43 -9.66 9.02
CA PRO A 110 -7.00 -8.87 10.12
C PRO A 110 -6.89 -7.36 9.85
N ASN A 111 -7.89 -6.60 10.27
CA ASN A 111 -7.92 -5.13 10.09
C ASN A 111 -6.69 -4.43 10.70
N GLU A 112 -6.08 -5.03 11.72
CA GLU A 112 -4.87 -4.56 12.39
C GLU A 112 -3.70 -4.44 11.43
N VAL A 113 -3.58 -5.32 10.43
CA VAL A 113 -2.52 -5.27 9.41
C VAL A 113 -2.64 -3.99 8.59
N THR A 114 -3.85 -3.69 8.09
CA THR A 114 -4.12 -2.44 7.37
C THR A 114 -3.86 -1.22 8.26
N ARG A 115 -4.35 -1.26 9.51
CA ARG A 115 -4.18 -0.16 10.47
C ARG A 115 -2.70 0.09 10.77
N LEU A 116 -1.93 -0.96 11.01
CA LEU A 116 -0.51 -0.89 11.30
C LEU A 116 0.27 -0.32 10.12
N SER A 117 0.00 -0.80 8.90
CA SER A 117 0.61 -0.30 7.67
C SER A 117 0.38 1.22 7.52
N LEU A 118 -0.87 1.67 7.60
CA LEU A 118 -1.22 3.08 7.46
C LEU A 118 -0.64 3.96 8.59
N LEU A 119 -0.64 3.45 9.82
CA LEU A 119 -0.07 4.15 10.96
C LEU A 119 1.43 4.36 10.78
N ARG A 120 2.17 3.31 10.41
CA ARG A 120 3.61 3.37 10.15
C ARG A 120 3.94 4.30 8.99
N ALA A 121 3.16 4.23 7.89
CA ALA A 121 3.30 5.12 6.75
C ALA A 121 3.16 6.60 7.15
N LYS A 122 2.10 6.93 7.89
CA LYS A 122 1.85 8.30 8.31
C LYS A 122 2.85 8.78 9.36
N PHE A 123 3.26 7.91 10.26
CA PHE A 123 4.29 8.21 11.26
C PHE A 123 5.64 8.51 10.59
N ALA A 124 6.09 7.66 9.68
CA ALA A 124 7.34 7.85 8.95
C ALA A 124 7.33 9.13 8.09
N GLU A 125 6.21 9.40 7.40
CA GLU A 125 6.01 10.65 6.65
C GLU A 125 6.15 11.88 7.56
N ASN A 126 5.54 11.86 8.75
CA ASN A 126 5.57 12.97 9.68
C ASN A 126 6.94 13.14 10.37
N LEU A 127 7.75 12.10 10.46
CA LEU A 127 9.12 12.18 10.93
C LEU A 127 10.08 12.82 9.92
N ALA A 128 9.77 12.77 8.62
CA ALA A 128 10.64 13.28 7.57
C ALA A 128 11.17 14.71 7.83
N PRO A 129 10.34 15.71 8.14
CA PRO A 129 10.83 17.05 8.43
C PRO A 129 11.65 17.12 9.73
N VAL A 130 11.31 16.32 10.75
CA VAL A 130 12.02 16.30 12.04
C VAL A 130 13.45 15.77 11.87
N LEU A 131 13.63 14.81 10.97
CA LEU A 131 14.92 14.19 10.66
C LEU A 131 15.69 14.91 9.54
N ASN A 132 15.22 16.10 9.10
CA ASN A 132 15.77 16.83 7.94
C ASN A 132 15.71 16.02 6.63
N MET A 133 14.77 15.09 6.52
CA MET A 133 14.55 14.20 5.36
C MET A 133 13.29 14.59 4.57
N GLY A 134 12.87 15.86 4.59
CA GLY A 134 11.64 16.32 3.94
C GLY A 134 11.53 15.94 2.46
N MET A 135 12.65 15.94 1.73
CA MET A 135 12.72 15.48 0.34
C MET A 135 12.38 14.00 0.17
N LYS A 136 12.61 13.17 1.20
CA LYS A 136 12.34 11.73 1.22
C LYS A 136 10.99 11.36 1.86
N SER A 137 10.15 12.35 2.14
CA SER A 137 8.87 12.15 2.82
C SER A 137 7.98 11.09 2.15
N GLN A 138 7.96 11.05 0.81
CA GLN A 138 7.20 10.04 0.06
C GLN A 138 7.83 8.64 0.14
N GLU A 139 9.15 8.54 0.14
CA GLU A 139 9.83 7.26 0.31
C GLU A 139 9.61 6.71 1.72
N LEU A 140 9.68 7.57 2.75
CA LEU A 140 9.40 7.19 4.13
C LEU A 140 7.94 6.75 4.31
N PHE A 141 6.99 7.43 3.67
CA PHE A 141 5.59 6.99 3.63
C PHE A 141 5.46 5.59 3.02
N LEU A 142 6.08 5.36 1.86
CA LEU A 142 6.04 4.08 1.14
C LEU A 142 6.72 2.96 1.94
N MET A 143 7.88 3.24 2.55
CA MET A 143 8.58 2.33 3.44
C MET A 143 7.69 1.90 4.61
N GLY A 144 7.07 2.86 5.30
CA GLY A 144 6.14 2.57 6.40
C GLY A 144 4.93 1.73 5.95
N LEU A 145 4.38 2.04 4.77
CA LEU A 145 3.25 1.31 4.19
C LEU A 145 3.60 -0.15 3.89
N PHE A 146 4.79 -0.40 3.32
CA PHE A 146 5.26 -1.73 2.94
C PHE A 146 5.96 -2.49 4.08
N SER A 147 6.04 -1.91 5.27
CA SER A 147 6.64 -2.57 6.44
C SER A 147 5.93 -3.85 6.91
N VAL A 148 4.80 -4.19 6.33
CA VAL A 148 4.02 -5.42 6.55
C VAL A 148 3.64 -6.10 5.22
N LEU A 149 4.42 -5.87 4.16
CA LEU A 149 4.16 -6.43 2.83
C LEU A 149 4.28 -7.96 2.83
N ASP A 150 5.17 -8.50 3.65
CA ASP A 150 5.33 -9.92 3.94
C ASP A 150 4.01 -10.57 4.38
N ILE A 151 3.30 -9.90 5.28
CA ILE A 151 1.99 -10.36 5.78
C ILE A 151 0.91 -10.21 4.71
N MET A 152 0.94 -9.10 3.96
CA MET A 152 -0.05 -8.85 2.90
C MET A 152 -0.01 -9.90 1.79
N LEU A 153 1.19 -10.38 1.46
CA LEU A 153 1.44 -11.30 0.35
C LEU A 153 1.71 -12.74 0.79
N ASP A 154 1.76 -13.02 2.11
CA ASP A 154 2.13 -14.32 2.70
C ASP A 154 3.49 -14.83 2.19
N LYS A 155 4.47 -13.93 2.08
CA LYS A 155 5.81 -14.22 1.58
C LYS A 155 6.87 -13.60 2.49
N PRO A 156 8.10 -14.16 2.53
CA PRO A 156 9.22 -13.45 3.14
C PRO A 156 9.37 -12.04 2.57
N MET A 157 9.76 -11.06 3.41
CA MET A 157 9.87 -9.66 3.00
C MET A 157 10.73 -9.46 1.73
N SER A 158 11.83 -10.20 1.61
CA SER A 158 12.70 -10.15 0.42
C SER A 158 11.96 -10.53 -0.86
N GLU A 159 11.18 -11.62 -0.82
CA GLU A 159 10.39 -12.11 -1.97
C GLU A 159 9.19 -11.20 -2.25
N ALA A 160 8.53 -10.70 -1.21
CA ALA A 160 7.42 -9.76 -1.35
C ALA A 160 7.87 -8.46 -2.05
N LEU A 161 9.08 -7.97 -1.72
CA LEU A 161 9.68 -6.79 -2.34
C LEU A 161 10.23 -7.04 -3.76
N ASP A 162 10.41 -8.29 -4.19
CA ASP A 162 10.72 -8.62 -5.59
C ASP A 162 9.52 -8.41 -6.52
N LEU A 163 8.32 -8.39 -5.98
CA LEU A 163 7.09 -8.21 -6.74
C LEU A 163 6.72 -6.74 -6.98
N VAL A 164 7.27 -5.82 -6.17
CA VAL A 164 6.94 -4.39 -6.22
C VAL A 164 8.16 -3.53 -6.54
N ILE A 165 7.95 -2.48 -7.34
CA ILE A 165 9.00 -1.50 -7.65
C ILE A 165 9.16 -0.55 -6.48
N VAL A 166 10.32 -0.60 -5.83
CA VAL A 166 10.71 0.30 -4.74
C VAL A 166 12.18 0.73 -4.90
N SER A 167 12.56 1.84 -4.28
CA SER A 167 13.95 2.28 -4.26
C SER A 167 14.84 1.30 -3.49
N LYS A 168 16.15 1.31 -3.83
CA LYS A 168 17.14 0.50 -3.14
C LYS A 168 17.21 0.82 -1.64
N ASP A 169 16.99 2.07 -1.27
CA ASP A 169 16.98 2.52 0.12
C ASP A 169 15.81 1.90 0.90
N ILE A 170 14.59 1.91 0.34
CA ILE A 170 13.43 1.23 0.93
C ILE A 170 13.69 -0.27 1.09
N ARG A 171 14.21 -0.92 0.04
CA ARG A 171 14.51 -2.35 0.09
C ARG A 171 15.51 -2.68 1.19
N LYS A 172 16.60 -1.91 1.28
CA LYS A 172 17.66 -2.10 2.29
C LYS A 172 17.11 -1.90 3.69
N ALA A 173 16.29 -0.87 3.90
CA ALA A 173 15.66 -0.59 5.18
C ALA A 173 14.72 -1.72 5.63
N LEU A 174 13.89 -2.26 4.73
CA LEU A 174 12.88 -3.28 5.09
C LEU A 174 13.45 -4.70 5.21
N VAL A 175 14.53 -5.04 4.50
CA VAL A 175 15.12 -6.39 4.51
C VAL A 175 16.30 -6.47 5.49
N ALA A 176 17.21 -5.49 5.44
CA ALA A 176 18.44 -5.50 6.22
C ALA A 176 18.37 -4.65 7.49
N HIS A 177 17.30 -3.87 7.70
CA HIS A 177 17.18 -2.88 8.77
C HIS A 177 18.37 -1.92 8.82
N ASP A 178 18.83 -1.50 7.64
CA ASP A 178 20.00 -0.67 7.42
C ASP A 178 19.74 0.34 6.30
N GLY A 179 20.50 1.44 6.27
CA GLY A 179 20.41 2.45 5.23
C GLY A 179 20.06 3.84 5.76
N PRO A 180 19.79 4.77 4.84
CA PRO A 180 19.53 6.17 5.18
C PRO A 180 18.05 6.46 5.52
N LEU A 181 17.15 5.45 5.45
CA LEU A 181 15.71 5.58 5.75
C LEU A 181 15.38 4.96 7.10
#